data_f63030f84620aefdab15b3bad366aa24
#
_entry.id   f63030f84620aefdab15b3bad366aa24
#
_cell.length_a   1.000
_cell.length_b   1.000
_cell.length_c   1.000
_cell.angle_alpha   90.00
_cell.angle_beta   90.00
_cell.angle_gamma   90.00
#
_symmetry.space_group_name_H-M   'P 1'
#
loop_
_entity.id
_entity.type
_entity.pdbx_description
1 polymer ?
#
loop_
_entity_poly.entity_id
_entity_poly.type
_entity_poly.pdbx_seq_one_letter_code
_entity_poly.pdbx_strand_id
1 'polypeptide(L)'
;MNLKSLFVFFVILGPVTAFAQSTVEMKEQAATRLEKSDKAMNVAYQQLIKVLDEEGVKRLKETQRAWIVYRDAQASFDCHQLAGGTMEGLEQLGSLDLLTKERTKRLKEDFERFK
;
A
#
# COMPACT_ATOMS: atom_id res chain seq x y z
N MET A 1 23.04 51.09 -35.30
CA MET A 1 23.07 49.63 -35.14
C MET A 1 22.52 49.31 -33.76
N ASN A 2 21.28 48.91 -33.68
CA ASN A 2 20.63 48.55 -32.44
C ASN A 2 20.77 47.06 -32.21
N LEU A 3 21.70 46.67 -31.37
CA LEU A 3 21.72 45.32 -30.81
C LEU A 3 20.66 45.23 -29.73
N LYS A 4 19.48 44.77 -30.09
CA LYS A 4 18.49 44.35 -29.11
C LYS A 4 18.97 43.06 -28.51
N SER A 5 19.56 43.17 -27.33
CA SER A 5 19.90 42.04 -26.49
C SER A 5 18.59 41.30 -26.12
N LEU A 6 18.35 40.18 -26.77
CA LEU A 6 17.28 39.27 -26.43
C LEU A 6 17.74 38.50 -25.20
N PHE A 7 17.37 38.94 -24.00
CA PHE A 7 17.51 38.18 -22.79
C PHE A 7 16.50 37.03 -22.86
N VAL A 8 16.96 35.89 -23.34
CA VAL A 8 16.20 34.63 -23.18
C VAL A 8 16.33 34.24 -21.72
N PHE A 9 15.30 34.52 -20.95
CA PHE A 9 15.15 33.91 -19.61
C PHE A 9 14.89 32.41 -19.80
N PHE A 10 15.94 31.64 -19.71
CA PHE A 10 15.85 30.18 -19.53
C PHE A 10 15.40 29.93 -18.10
N VAL A 11 14.08 29.87 -17.89
CA VAL A 11 13.53 29.37 -16.63
C VAL A 11 13.81 27.89 -16.60
N ILE A 12 14.87 27.48 -15.89
CA ILE A 12 15.16 26.08 -15.59
C ILE A 12 14.18 25.66 -14.50
N LEU A 13 12.96 25.26 -14.92
CA LEU A 13 11.94 24.67 -14.05
C LEU A 13 12.13 23.13 -13.92
N GLY A 14 13.33 22.62 -14.18
CA GLY A 14 13.54 21.17 -14.35
C GLY A 14 13.49 20.31 -13.08
N PRO A 15 14.18 20.59 -11.97
CA PRO A 15 14.36 19.59 -10.92
C PRO A 15 13.17 19.41 -9.98
N VAL A 16 12.38 20.45 -9.72
CA VAL A 16 11.25 20.37 -8.77
C VAL A 16 10.04 19.65 -9.36
N THR A 17 9.74 19.88 -10.63
CA THR A 17 8.65 19.20 -11.33
C THR A 17 8.94 17.74 -11.56
N ALA A 18 10.18 17.36 -11.87
CA ALA A 18 10.60 15.97 -12.03
C ALA A 18 10.51 15.20 -10.70
N PHE A 19 10.88 15.79 -9.56
CA PHE A 19 10.76 15.17 -8.25
C PHE A 19 9.29 14.97 -7.87
N ALA A 20 8.40 15.95 -8.08
CA ALA A 20 6.97 15.83 -7.79
C ALA A 20 6.28 14.76 -8.63
N GLN A 21 6.60 14.66 -9.94
CA GLN A 21 6.11 13.59 -10.82
C GLN A 21 6.59 12.23 -10.39
N SER A 22 7.87 12.09 -10.05
CA SER A 22 8.44 10.83 -9.54
C SER A 22 7.74 10.37 -8.27
N THR A 23 7.43 11.27 -7.34
CA THR A 23 6.70 10.94 -6.10
C THR A 23 5.27 10.50 -6.40
N VAL A 24 4.56 11.15 -7.32
CA VAL A 24 3.21 10.77 -7.74
C VAL A 24 3.24 9.38 -8.40
N GLU A 25 4.16 9.13 -9.32
CA GLU A 25 4.33 7.83 -9.96
C GLU A 25 4.65 6.72 -8.96
N MET A 26 5.52 6.97 -7.98
CA MET A 26 5.85 6.02 -6.92
C MET A 26 4.62 5.69 -6.06
N LYS A 27 3.79 6.66 -5.73
CA LYS A 27 2.53 6.44 -4.99
C LYS A 27 1.53 5.63 -5.81
N GLU A 28 1.38 5.92 -7.08
CA GLU A 28 0.52 5.15 -7.99
C GLU A 28 0.96 3.69 -8.09
N GLN A 29 2.26 3.45 -8.24
CA GLN A 29 2.83 2.11 -8.26
C GLN A 29 2.63 1.38 -6.92
N ALA A 30 2.82 2.08 -5.81
CA ALA A 30 2.60 1.51 -4.47
C ALA A 30 1.12 1.17 -4.25
N ALA A 31 0.19 2.02 -4.69
CA ALA A 31 -1.24 1.76 -4.63
C ALA A 31 -1.64 0.56 -5.49
N THR A 32 -1.04 0.42 -6.68
CA THR A 32 -1.26 -0.75 -7.56
C THR A 32 -0.75 -2.04 -6.92
N ARG A 33 0.41 -2.00 -6.27
CA ARG A 33 0.92 -3.17 -5.53
C ARG A 33 -0.01 -3.57 -4.39
N LEU A 34 -0.49 -2.61 -3.63
CA LEU A 34 -1.45 -2.86 -2.55
C LEU A 34 -2.75 -3.47 -3.08
N GLU A 35 -3.28 -2.97 -4.18
CA GLU A 35 -4.48 -3.53 -4.81
C GLU A 35 -4.29 -5.01 -5.19
N LYS A 36 -3.14 -5.36 -5.77
CA LYS A 36 -2.80 -6.76 -6.09
C LYS A 36 -2.69 -7.61 -4.84
N SER A 37 -2.09 -7.09 -3.79
CA SER A 37 -1.94 -7.79 -2.50
C SER A 37 -3.30 -8.00 -1.83
N ASP A 38 -4.19 -7.02 -1.88
CA ASP A 38 -5.57 -7.15 -1.38
C ASP A 38 -6.35 -8.24 -2.13
N LYS A 39 -6.23 -8.29 -3.46
CA LYS A 39 -6.87 -9.34 -4.27
C LYS A 39 -6.33 -10.73 -3.91
N ALA A 40 -5.03 -10.87 -3.78
CA ALA A 40 -4.40 -12.14 -3.38
C ALA A 40 -4.85 -12.59 -1.98
N MET A 41 -4.94 -11.67 -1.04
CA MET A 41 -5.46 -11.93 0.31
C MET A 41 -6.91 -12.40 0.27
N ASN A 42 -7.76 -11.74 -0.50
CA ASN A 42 -9.17 -12.12 -0.63
C ASN A 42 -9.33 -13.51 -1.25
N VAL A 43 -8.51 -13.88 -2.22
CA VAL A 43 -8.50 -15.25 -2.78
C VAL A 43 -8.12 -16.27 -1.71
N ALA A 44 -7.05 -16.01 -0.95
CA ALA A 44 -6.62 -16.91 0.13
C ALA A 44 -7.70 -17.03 1.23
N TYR A 45 -8.36 -15.95 1.57
CA TYR A 45 -9.47 -15.91 2.52
C TYR A 45 -10.64 -16.78 2.04
N GLN A 46 -11.07 -16.62 0.79
CA GLN A 46 -12.17 -17.41 0.21
C GLN A 46 -11.83 -18.91 0.12
N GLN A 47 -10.59 -19.26 -0.18
CA GLN A 47 -10.16 -20.65 -0.18
C GLN A 47 -10.21 -21.25 1.23
N LEU A 48 -9.80 -20.51 2.24
CA LEU A 48 -9.85 -20.96 3.63
C LEU A 48 -11.30 -21.17 4.10
N ILE A 49 -12.22 -20.28 3.75
CA ILE A 49 -13.65 -20.41 4.07
C ILE A 49 -14.21 -21.76 3.60
N LYS A 50 -13.79 -22.24 2.44
CA LYS A 50 -14.32 -23.49 1.84
C LYS A 50 -13.94 -24.75 2.63
N VAL A 51 -12.91 -24.70 3.43
CA VAL A 51 -12.45 -25.86 4.22
C VAL A 51 -12.81 -25.78 5.70
N LEU A 52 -13.42 -24.67 6.13
CA LEU A 52 -13.85 -24.46 7.51
C LEU A 52 -15.32 -24.86 7.71
N ASP A 53 -15.64 -25.31 8.92
CA ASP A 53 -17.02 -25.46 9.37
C ASP A 53 -17.65 -24.10 9.69
N GLU A 54 -18.93 -24.08 10.03
CA GLU A 54 -19.69 -22.84 10.30
C GLU A 54 -19.08 -22.00 11.42
N GLU A 55 -18.65 -22.63 12.51
CA GLU A 55 -18.00 -21.94 13.64
C GLU A 55 -16.63 -21.40 13.23
N GLY A 56 -15.87 -22.16 12.46
CA GLY A 56 -14.59 -21.73 11.91
C GLY A 56 -14.72 -20.52 11.00
N VAL A 57 -15.72 -20.50 10.14
CA VAL A 57 -16.03 -19.34 9.28
C VAL A 57 -16.36 -18.08 10.12
N LYS A 58 -17.19 -18.25 11.14
CA LYS A 58 -17.55 -17.16 12.06
C LYS A 58 -16.31 -16.55 12.73
N ARG A 59 -15.47 -17.41 13.28
CA ARG A 59 -14.22 -17.00 13.96
C ARG A 59 -13.23 -16.35 12.99
N LEU A 60 -13.13 -16.88 11.77
CA LEU A 60 -12.28 -16.28 10.73
C LEU A 60 -12.75 -14.88 10.37
N LYS A 61 -14.06 -14.67 10.21
CA LYS A 61 -14.63 -13.33 9.92
C LYS A 61 -14.30 -12.32 11.03
N GLU A 62 -14.44 -12.71 12.28
CA GLU A 62 -14.09 -11.88 13.43
C GLU A 62 -12.59 -11.54 13.45
N THR A 63 -11.75 -12.55 13.23
CA THR A 63 -10.29 -12.39 13.15
C THR A 63 -9.88 -11.46 12.01
N GLN A 64 -10.48 -11.62 10.83
CA GLN A 64 -10.18 -10.79 9.67
C GLN A 64 -10.56 -9.32 9.90
N ARG A 65 -11.69 -9.05 10.52
CA ARG A 65 -12.10 -7.68 10.89
C ARG A 65 -11.12 -7.06 11.88
N ALA A 66 -10.72 -7.78 12.91
CA ALA A 66 -9.75 -7.32 13.88
C ALA A 66 -8.38 -7.08 13.22
N TRP A 67 -7.98 -7.93 12.28
CA TRP A 67 -6.74 -7.77 11.54
C TRP A 67 -6.74 -6.50 10.67
N ILE A 68 -7.83 -6.18 10.00
CA ILE A 68 -7.95 -4.95 9.19
C ILE A 68 -7.74 -3.71 10.07
N VAL A 69 -8.34 -3.68 11.26
CA VAL A 69 -8.15 -2.58 12.22
C VAL A 69 -6.70 -2.49 12.66
N TYR A 70 -6.08 -3.62 12.98
CA TYR A 70 -4.66 -3.69 13.34
C TYR A 70 -3.77 -3.21 12.19
N ARG A 71 -3.99 -3.71 10.96
CA ARG A 71 -3.21 -3.32 9.78
C ARG A 71 -3.18 -1.80 9.60
N ASP A 72 -4.35 -1.19 9.62
CA ASP A 72 -4.49 0.24 9.36
C ASP A 72 -3.82 1.07 10.48
N ALA A 73 -3.97 0.66 11.73
CA ALA A 73 -3.30 1.29 12.87
C ALA A 73 -1.79 1.12 12.81
N GLN A 74 -1.30 -0.08 12.46
CA GLN A 74 0.14 -0.35 12.34
C GLN A 74 0.76 0.46 11.20
N ALA A 75 0.10 0.54 10.04
CA ALA A 75 0.59 1.34 8.92
C ALA A 75 0.67 2.84 9.28
N SER A 76 -0.29 3.35 10.03
CA SER A 76 -0.26 4.72 10.56
C SER A 76 0.89 4.94 11.54
N PHE A 77 1.16 3.97 12.40
CA PHE A 77 2.30 4.02 13.31
C PHE A 77 3.64 3.99 12.56
N ASP A 78 3.76 3.11 11.57
CA ASP A 78 5.00 2.93 10.80
C ASP A 78 5.43 4.19 10.05
N CYS A 79 4.48 5.02 9.62
CA CYS A 79 4.76 6.26 8.89
C CYS A 79 4.76 7.53 9.77
N HIS A 80 4.57 7.41 11.10
CA HIS A 80 4.37 8.59 11.96
C HIS A 80 5.55 9.57 11.98
N GLN A 81 6.78 9.10 11.81
CA GLN A 81 7.98 9.95 11.74
C GLN A 81 8.02 10.80 10.47
N LEU A 82 7.27 10.42 9.44
CA LEU A 82 7.15 11.14 8.16
C LEU A 82 5.89 12.00 8.10
N ALA A 83 5.16 12.10 9.21
CA ALA A 83 3.88 12.81 9.28
C ALA A 83 4.00 14.26 8.77
N GLY A 84 3.10 14.64 7.86
CA GLY A 84 3.10 15.93 7.21
C GLY A 84 4.13 16.10 6.08
N GLY A 85 5.01 15.10 5.85
CA GLY A 85 5.96 15.10 4.76
C GLY A 85 5.41 14.49 3.46
N THR A 86 6.12 14.69 2.36
CA THR A 86 5.71 14.17 1.03
C THR A 86 5.80 12.65 0.92
N MET A 87 6.58 12.01 1.78
CA MET A 87 6.81 10.56 1.77
C MET A 87 5.86 9.78 2.69
N GLU A 88 5.06 10.46 3.52
CA GLU A 88 4.15 9.80 4.47
C GLU A 88 3.20 8.81 3.78
N GLY A 89 2.52 9.27 2.73
CA GLY A 89 1.57 8.43 1.99
C GLY A 89 2.23 7.25 1.29
N LEU A 90 3.44 7.42 0.78
CA LEU A 90 4.20 6.34 0.15
C LEU A 90 4.62 5.28 1.17
N GLU A 91 5.12 5.69 2.33
CA GLU A 91 5.50 4.79 3.42
C GLU A 91 4.28 4.03 3.96
N GLN A 92 3.16 4.71 4.12
CA GLN A 92 1.92 4.09 4.55
C GLN A 92 1.44 3.00 3.57
N LEU A 93 1.45 3.29 2.27
CA LEU A 93 1.10 2.30 1.24
C LEU A 93 2.04 1.10 1.25
N GLY A 94 3.33 1.33 1.43
CA GLY A 94 4.33 0.25 1.55
C GLY A 94 4.09 -0.63 2.76
N SER A 95 3.78 -0.05 3.91
CA SER A 95 3.45 -0.77 5.13
C SER A 95 2.15 -1.59 4.99
N LEU A 96 1.10 -0.99 4.43
CA LEU A 96 -0.14 -1.71 4.14
C LEU A 96 0.08 -2.91 3.22
N ASP A 97 0.89 -2.76 2.18
CA ASP A 97 1.22 -3.84 1.24
C ASP A 97 1.96 -4.98 1.94
N LEU A 98 2.97 -4.67 2.72
CA LEU A 98 3.74 -5.66 3.48
C LEU A 98 2.86 -6.44 4.45
N LEU A 99 2.07 -5.75 5.26
CA LEU A 99 1.15 -6.36 6.22
C LEU A 99 0.11 -7.25 5.54
N THR A 100 -0.41 -6.82 4.39
CA THR A 100 -1.37 -7.60 3.60
C THR A 100 -0.75 -8.87 3.05
N LYS A 101 0.49 -8.82 2.57
CA LYS A 101 1.24 -10.01 2.13
C LYS A 101 1.50 -10.99 3.29
N GLU A 102 1.86 -10.48 4.45
CA GLU A 102 2.02 -11.31 5.65
C GLU A 102 0.71 -12.01 6.05
N ARG A 103 -0.41 -11.29 5.98
CA ARG A 103 -1.73 -11.87 6.23
C ARG A 103 -2.09 -12.96 5.23
N THR A 104 -1.83 -12.72 3.95
CA THR A 104 -2.06 -13.71 2.89
C THR A 104 -1.29 -15.00 3.15
N LYS A 105 -0.03 -14.88 3.53
CA LYS A 105 0.80 -16.03 3.92
C LYS A 105 0.17 -16.81 5.08
N ARG A 106 -0.29 -16.11 6.11
CA ARG A 106 -0.94 -16.75 7.26
C ARG A 106 -2.23 -17.46 6.88
N LEU A 107 -3.05 -16.85 6.04
CA LEU A 107 -4.29 -17.47 5.55
C LEU A 107 -4.00 -18.75 4.75
N LYS A 108 -2.95 -18.77 3.94
CA LYS A 108 -2.51 -19.98 3.21
C LYS A 108 -1.99 -21.06 4.15
N GLU A 109 -1.26 -20.70 5.18
CA GLU A 109 -0.81 -21.64 6.21
C GLU A 109 -1.99 -22.25 6.97
N ASP A 110 -2.98 -21.43 7.31
CA ASP A 110 -4.22 -21.91 7.94
C ASP A 110 -5.01 -22.83 7.01
N PHE A 111 -5.09 -22.52 5.71
CA PHE A 111 -5.70 -23.40 4.72
C PHE A 111 -5.03 -24.79 4.72
N GLU A 112 -3.71 -24.85 4.69
CA GLU A 112 -2.98 -26.12 4.73
C GLU A 112 -3.23 -26.90 6.01
N ARG A 113 -3.45 -26.20 7.12
CA ARG A 113 -3.71 -26.82 8.42
C ARG A 113 -5.13 -27.38 8.54
N PHE A 114 -6.11 -26.76 7.90
CA PHE A 114 -7.54 -27.11 8.04
C PHE A 114 -8.10 -27.92 6.87
N LYS A 115 -7.40 -28.02 5.74
CA LYS A 115 -7.87 -28.81 4.57
C LYS A 115 -7.94 -30.31 4.81
#